data_147541000945092a896eee47d41704c3
#
_entry.id   147541000945092a896eee47d41704c3
#
_cell.length_a   1.000
_cell.length_b   1.000
_cell.length_c   1.000
_cell.angle_alpha   90.00
_cell.angle_beta   90.00
_cell.angle_gamma   90.00
#
_symmetry.space_group_name_H-M   'P 1'
#
loop_
_entity.id
_entity.type
_entity.pdbx_description
1 polymer ?
#
loop_
_entity_poly.entity_id
_entity_poly.type
_entity_poly.pdbx_seq_one_letter_code
_entity_poly.pdbx_strand_id
1 'polypeptide(L)'
;MNKYIVEFIGAFFLVLTIGFTVIEPGAGAMAPLAIGSALMVMVYAGGHISGAHYNPAVTLAVWMRGRCASVDVPGYMIAQVVGAVIAAFIVLLVKGNPTVQAGTPNVVPALIAEFLYTFALCYVVLNVATSKNTSGNSFYGWQLDLQYS
;
A
#
# COMPACT_ATOMS: atom_id res chain seq x y z
N MET A 1 2.39 19.11 2.30
CA MET A 1 1.82 18.40 1.12
C MET A 1 0.51 17.77 1.53
N ASN A 2 -0.50 17.75 0.68
CA ASN A 2 -1.79 17.17 1.05
C ASN A 2 -1.66 15.64 1.24
N LYS A 3 -2.19 15.09 2.33
CA LYS A 3 -2.15 13.66 2.65
C LYS A 3 -2.74 12.76 1.54
N TYR A 4 -3.78 13.21 0.86
CA TYR A 4 -4.39 12.47 -0.25
C TYR A 4 -3.46 12.37 -1.47
N ILE A 5 -2.66 13.42 -1.74
CA ILE A 5 -1.64 13.38 -2.81
C ILE A 5 -0.56 12.35 -2.45
N VAL A 6 -0.17 12.27 -1.19
CA VAL A 6 0.83 11.28 -0.73
C VAL A 6 0.30 9.85 -0.86
N GLU A 7 -0.96 9.62 -0.48
CA GLU A 7 -1.61 8.32 -0.65
C GLU A 7 -1.73 7.91 -2.13
N PHE A 8 -2.07 8.88 -3.00
CA PHE A 8 -2.07 8.67 -4.44
C PHE A 8 -0.67 8.27 -4.95
N ILE A 9 0.37 9.04 -4.62
CA ILE A 9 1.74 8.80 -5.08
C ILE A 9 2.24 7.44 -4.60
N GLY A 10 2.04 7.10 -3.32
CA GLY A 10 2.50 5.83 -2.77
C GLY A 10 1.80 4.63 -3.39
N ALA A 11 0.47 4.66 -3.53
CA ALA A 11 -0.28 3.62 -4.19
C ALA A 11 0.07 3.51 -5.69
N PHE A 12 0.27 4.65 -6.35
CA PHE A 12 0.70 4.69 -7.75
C PHE A 12 2.03 3.96 -7.95
N PHE A 13 3.09 4.32 -7.22
CA PHE A 13 4.39 3.70 -7.38
C PHE A 13 4.43 2.24 -6.91
N LEU A 14 3.63 1.87 -5.91
CA LEU A 14 3.49 0.49 -5.49
C LEU A 14 2.90 -0.37 -6.62
N VAL A 15 1.76 0.04 -7.19
CA VAL A 15 1.10 -0.70 -8.27
C VAL A 15 1.91 -0.66 -9.57
N LEU A 16 2.59 0.46 -9.86
CA LEU A 16 3.51 0.56 -10.98
C LEU A 16 4.63 -0.50 -10.87
N THR A 17 5.23 -0.63 -9.69
CA THR A 17 6.27 -1.63 -9.43
C THR A 17 5.72 -3.04 -9.57
N ILE A 18 4.54 -3.32 -9.02
CA ILE A 18 3.87 -4.63 -9.19
C ILE A 18 3.70 -4.94 -10.67
N GLY A 19 3.13 -4.03 -11.44
CA GLY A 19 2.88 -4.24 -12.86
C GLY A 19 4.15 -4.47 -13.68
N PHE A 20 5.22 -3.72 -13.43
CA PHE A 20 6.47 -3.90 -14.15
C PHE A 20 7.23 -5.17 -13.75
N THR A 21 7.05 -5.67 -12.54
CA THR A 21 7.80 -6.81 -12.03
C THR A 21 7.07 -8.14 -12.17
N VAL A 22 5.73 -8.14 -12.18
CA VAL A 22 4.90 -9.34 -12.22
C VAL A 22 4.41 -9.67 -13.63
N ILE A 23 4.04 -8.64 -14.43
CA ILE A 23 3.58 -8.86 -15.81
C ILE A 23 4.80 -9.09 -16.71
N GLU A 24 4.77 -10.18 -17.48
CA GLU A 24 5.88 -10.54 -18.37
C GLU A 24 6.09 -9.51 -19.54
N PRO A 25 7.35 -9.27 -19.94
CA PRO A 25 8.59 -9.70 -19.30
C PRO A 25 8.77 -9.01 -17.93
N GLY A 26 8.91 -9.83 -16.88
CA GLY A 26 8.90 -9.37 -15.49
C GLY A 26 10.25 -9.60 -14.77
N ALA A 27 10.24 -9.43 -13.46
CA ALA A 27 11.43 -9.62 -12.62
C ALA A 27 11.57 -11.04 -12.05
N GLY A 28 10.66 -11.96 -12.41
CA GLY A 28 10.69 -13.34 -11.94
C GLY A 28 10.74 -13.43 -10.42
N ALA A 29 11.67 -14.22 -9.89
CA ALA A 29 11.85 -14.44 -8.45
C ALA A 29 12.23 -13.15 -7.67
N MET A 30 12.66 -12.08 -8.33
CA MET A 30 12.99 -10.81 -7.70
C MET A 30 11.78 -9.89 -7.50
N ALA A 31 10.63 -10.21 -8.08
CA ALA A 31 9.44 -9.38 -7.99
C ALA A 31 9.00 -9.09 -6.54
N PRO A 32 8.92 -10.07 -5.61
CA PRO A 32 8.55 -9.78 -4.23
C PRO A 32 9.50 -8.82 -3.53
N LEU A 33 10.80 -8.95 -3.78
CA LEU A 33 11.82 -8.06 -3.21
C LEU A 33 11.67 -6.63 -3.73
N ALA A 34 11.46 -6.46 -5.04
CA ALA A 34 11.25 -5.16 -5.65
C ALA A 34 9.99 -4.47 -5.12
N ILE A 35 8.88 -5.21 -4.99
CA ILE A 35 7.61 -4.70 -4.47
C ILE A 35 7.75 -4.29 -2.99
N GLY A 36 8.35 -5.13 -2.16
CA GLY A 36 8.60 -4.80 -0.76
C GLY A 36 9.52 -3.60 -0.59
N SER A 37 10.55 -3.49 -1.41
CA SER A 37 11.45 -2.32 -1.41
C SER A 37 10.74 -1.04 -1.83
N ALA A 38 9.90 -1.09 -2.86
CA ALA A 38 9.10 0.06 -3.28
C ALA A 38 8.15 0.52 -2.18
N LEU A 39 7.44 -0.40 -1.54
CA LEU A 39 6.58 -0.08 -0.40
C LEU A 39 7.38 0.59 0.72
N MET A 40 8.51 0.01 1.11
CA MET A 40 9.36 0.55 2.17
C MET A 40 9.82 1.98 1.86
N VAL A 41 10.32 2.24 0.65
CA VAL A 41 10.76 3.58 0.22
C VAL A 41 9.60 4.59 0.24
N MET A 42 8.42 4.19 -0.25
CA MET A 42 7.24 5.05 -0.22
C MET A 42 6.78 5.34 1.22
N VAL A 43 6.85 4.37 2.12
CA VAL A 43 6.54 4.58 3.53
C VAL A 43 7.51 5.58 4.17
N TYR A 44 8.80 5.49 3.91
CA TYR A 44 9.77 6.49 4.37
C TYR A 44 9.48 7.89 3.81
N ALA A 45 9.12 7.97 2.52
CA ALA A 45 8.85 9.24 1.86
C ALA A 45 7.56 9.92 2.34
N GLY A 46 6.51 9.15 2.66
CA GLY A 46 5.17 9.69 2.90
C GLY A 46 4.60 9.49 4.30
N GLY A 47 5.20 8.63 5.12
CA GLY A 47 4.67 8.26 6.43
C GLY A 47 4.44 9.44 7.36
N HIS A 48 5.34 10.40 7.36
CA HIS A 48 5.26 11.64 8.17
C HIS A 48 4.19 12.64 7.68
N ILE A 49 3.51 12.38 6.56
CA ILE A 49 2.50 13.27 5.98
C ILE A 49 1.11 12.65 6.02
N SER A 50 0.99 11.39 5.57
CA SER A 50 -0.30 10.71 5.44
C SER A 50 -0.46 9.50 6.38
N GLY A 51 0.63 9.04 6.99
CA GLY A 51 0.68 7.74 7.65
C GLY A 51 1.02 6.59 6.71
N ALA A 52 1.15 6.86 5.40
CA ALA A 52 1.57 5.89 4.38
C ALA A 52 0.73 4.60 4.38
N HIS A 53 -0.57 4.73 4.26
CA HIS A 53 -1.46 3.57 4.18
C HIS A 53 -1.33 2.84 2.84
N TYR A 54 -1.41 3.60 1.73
CA TYR A 54 -1.25 3.14 0.33
C TYR A 54 -2.10 1.93 -0.06
N ASN A 55 -3.02 1.53 0.80
CA ASN A 55 -3.87 0.38 0.65
C ASN A 55 -5.21 0.60 1.39
N PRO A 56 -6.36 0.34 0.76
CA PRO A 56 -7.68 0.50 1.40
C PRO A 56 -7.87 -0.37 2.65
N ALA A 57 -7.34 -1.60 2.67
CA ALA A 57 -7.44 -2.47 3.84
C ALA A 57 -6.63 -1.94 5.03
N VAL A 58 -5.42 -1.40 4.76
CA VAL A 58 -4.61 -0.71 5.77
C VAL A 58 -5.33 0.52 6.29
N THR A 59 -5.96 1.31 5.41
CA THR A 59 -6.75 2.48 5.81
C THR A 59 -7.88 2.10 6.76
N LEU A 60 -8.62 1.02 6.46
CA LEU A 60 -9.65 0.50 7.35
C LEU A 60 -9.08 0.03 8.69
N ALA A 61 -7.98 -0.70 8.68
CA ALA A 61 -7.35 -1.20 9.91
C ALA A 61 -6.89 -0.04 10.82
N VAL A 62 -6.25 0.98 10.25
CA VAL A 62 -5.81 2.17 10.98
C VAL A 62 -6.99 2.99 11.49
N TRP A 63 -8.06 3.10 10.69
CA TRP A 63 -9.30 3.73 11.12
C TRP A 63 -9.97 2.97 12.28
N MET A 64 -10.11 1.64 12.18
CA MET A 64 -10.64 0.82 13.27
C MET A 64 -9.81 0.90 14.55
N ARG A 65 -8.52 1.14 14.42
CA ARG A 65 -7.61 1.40 15.53
C ARG A 65 -7.81 2.80 16.17
N GLY A 66 -8.63 3.67 15.56
CA GLY A 66 -8.85 5.05 16.00
C GLY A 66 -7.70 6.01 15.65
N ARG A 67 -6.87 5.66 14.66
CA ARG A 67 -5.71 6.45 14.23
C ARG A 67 -5.87 7.08 12.84
N CYS A 68 -7.07 7.04 12.27
CA CYS A 68 -7.45 7.75 11.05
C CYS A 68 -8.83 8.35 11.27
N ALA A 69 -9.02 9.62 10.96
CA ALA A 69 -10.32 10.27 11.09
C ALA A 69 -11.32 9.71 10.08
N SER A 70 -12.55 9.45 10.49
CA SER A 70 -13.60 8.87 9.61
C SER A 70 -13.84 9.68 8.35
N VAL A 71 -13.69 11.01 8.43
CA VAL A 71 -13.84 11.94 7.30
C VAL A 71 -12.76 11.74 6.24
N ASP A 72 -11.60 11.21 6.62
CA ASP A 72 -10.46 11.01 5.71
C ASP A 72 -10.50 9.68 4.96
N VAL A 73 -11.18 8.68 5.51
CA VAL A 73 -11.20 7.32 4.95
C VAL A 73 -11.63 7.28 3.48
N PRO A 74 -12.73 7.93 3.06
CA PRO A 74 -13.10 7.95 1.65
C PRO A 74 -12.05 8.62 0.76
N GLY A 75 -11.48 9.74 1.21
CA GLY A 75 -10.46 10.48 0.47
C GLY A 75 -9.17 9.66 0.27
N TYR A 76 -8.74 8.93 1.29
CA TYR A 76 -7.61 8.01 1.20
C TYR A 76 -7.87 6.89 0.18
N MET A 77 -9.01 6.21 0.29
CA MET A 77 -9.35 5.11 -0.60
C MET A 77 -9.48 5.56 -2.06
N ILE A 78 -10.12 6.70 -2.29
CA ILE A 78 -10.24 7.27 -3.65
C ILE A 78 -8.85 7.59 -4.22
N ALA A 79 -7.99 8.25 -3.46
CA ALA A 79 -6.65 8.60 -3.89
C ALA A 79 -5.81 7.35 -4.23
N GLN A 80 -5.88 6.32 -3.39
CA GLN A 80 -5.21 5.03 -3.58
C GLN A 80 -5.72 4.32 -4.85
N VAL A 81 -7.03 4.22 -5.04
CA VAL A 81 -7.62 3.55 -6.21
C VAL A 81 -7.28 4.30 -7.49
N VAL A 82 -7.39 5.63 -7.51
CA VAL A 82 -7.06 6.44 -8.68
C VAL A 82 -5.57 6.30 -9.03
N GLY A 83 -4.68 6.32 -8.02
CA GLY A 83 -3.25 6.08 -8.23
C GLY A 83 -2.97 4.70 -8.85
N ALA A 84 -3.61 3.66 -8.31
CA ALA A 84 -3.49 2.29 -8.81
C ALA A 84 -3.98 2.14 -10.26
N VAL A 85 -5.12 2.72 -10.59
CA VAL A 85 -5.69 2.68 -11.95
C VAL A 85 -4.77 3.37 -12.97
N ILE A 86 -4.25 4.55 -12.63
CA ILE A 86 -3.33 5.27 -13.51
C ILE A 86 -2.02 4.48 -13.68
N ALA A 87 -1.48 3.90 -12.60
CA ALA A 87 -0.30 3.05 -12.67
C ALA A 87 -0.51 1.83 -13.58
N ALA A 88 -1.63 1.13 -13.41
CA ALA A 88 -1.98 -0.02 -14.25
C ALA A 88 -2.07 0.37 -15.73
N PHE A 89 -2.70 1.50 -16.04
CA PHE A 89 -2.77 2.01 -17.41
C PHE A 89 -1.39 2.29 -18.02
N ILE A 90 -0.50 2.93 -17.24
CA ILE A 90 0.88 3.20 -17.68
C ILE A 90 1.65 1.91 -17.91
N VAL A 91 1.50 0.90 -17.04
CA VAL A 91 2.13 -0.42 -17.22
C VAL A 91 1.69 -1.05 -18.53
N LEU A 92 0.39 -1.08 -18.81
CA LEU A 92 -0.15 -1.61 -20.05
C LEU A 92 0.40 -0.87 -21.28
N LEU A 93 0.43 0.46 -21.23
CA LEU A 93 0.95 1.28 -22.31
C LEU A 93 2.43 1.01 -22.59
N VAL A 94 3.26 1.00 -21.53
CA VAL A 94 4.72 0.84 -21.66
C VAL A 94 5.10 -0.59 -22.07
N LYS A 95 4.36 -1.58 -21.61
CA LYS A 95 4.57 -2.99 -22.00
C LYS A 95 3.92 -3.37 -23.34
N GLY A 96 3.33 -2.42 -24.06
CA GLY A 96 2.73 -2.67 -25.38
C GLY A 96 1.42 -3.46 -25.30
N ASN A 97 0.59 -3.22 -24.32
CA ASN A 97 -0.68 -3.93 -24.08
C ASN A 97 -0.52 -5.47 -24.05
N PRO A 98 0.28 -6.00 -23.13
CA PRO A 98 0.46 -7.45 -23.03
C PRO A 98 -0.89 -8.12 -22.76
N THR A 99 -1.09 -9.28 -23.36
CA THR A 99 -2.27 -10.10 -23.05
C THR A 99 -2.10 -10.66 -21.63
N VAL A 100 -2.65 -9.97 -20.65
CA VAL A 100 -2.70 -10.47 -19.27
C VAL A 100 -3.83 -11.48 -19.19
N GLN A 101 -3.47 -12.76 -19.14
CA GLN A 101 -4.46 -13.81 -18.88
C GLN A 101 -4.82 -13.76 -17.41
N ALA A 102 -6.10 -13.50 -17.12
CA ALA A 102 -6.60 -13.67 -15.77
C ALA A 102 -6.45 -15.15 -15.35
N GLY A 103 -5.72 -15.38 -14.28
CA GLY A 103 -5.65 -16.73 -13.71
C GLY A 103 -7.05 -17.19 -13.28
N THR A 104 -7.27 -18.50 -13.31
CA THR A 104 -8.46 -19.13 -12.75
C THR A 104 -8.13 -19.74 -11.38
N PRO A 105 -7.93 -18.91 -10.35
CA PRO A 105 -7.55 -19.44 -9.04
C PRO A 105 -8.69 -20.24 -8.43
N ASN A 106 -8.35 -21.28 -7.68
CA ASN A 106 -9.33 -21.87 -6.78
C ASN A 106 -9.74 -20.81 -5.75
N VAL A 107 -11.01 -20.46 -5.74
CA VAL A 107 -11.54 -19.30 -4.98
C VAL A 107 -11.23 -19.41 -3.48
N VAL A 108 -11.44 -20.58 -2.87
CA VAL A 108 -11.26 -20.76 -1.43
C VAL A 108 -9.79 -20.59 -1.00
N PRO A 109 -8.81 -21.29 -1.58
CA PRO A 109 -7.40 -21.03 -1.28
C PRO A 109 -6.95 -19.60 -1.59
N ALA A 110 -7.45 -18.98 -2.66
CA ALA A 110 -7.12 -17.60 -2.99
C ALA A 110 -7.61 -16.63 -1.91
N LEU A 111 -8.87 -16.75 -1.46
CA LEU A 111 -9.41 -15.92 -0.38
C LEU A 111 -8.66 -16.12 0.94
N ILE A 112 -8.27 -17.34 1.27
CA ILE A 112 -7.47 -17.61 2.48
C ILE A 112 -6.10 -16.92 2.36
N ALA A 113 -5.43 -17.05 1.23
CA ALA A 113 -4.14 -16.40 1.02
C ALA A 113 -4.25 -14.86 1.12
N GLU A 114 -5.20 -14.26 0.41
CA GLU A 114 -5.47 -12.82 0.47
C GLU A 114 -5.75 -12.34 1.89
N PHE A 115 -6.59 -13.07 2.63
CA PHE A 115 -6.88 -12.75 4.03
C PHE A 115 -5.62 -12.80 4.90
N LEU A 116 -4.84 -13.87 4.82
CA LEU A 116 -3.66 -14.06 5.67
C LEU A 116 -2.58 -13.00 5.37
N TYR A 117 -2.28 -12.74 4.10
CA TYR A 117 -1.27 -11.74 3.74
C TYR A 117 -1.72 -10.31 4.04
N THR A 118 -3.00 -9.99 3.81
CA THR A 118 -3.56 -8.68 4.19
C THR A 118 -3.59 -8.51 5.71
N PHE A 119 -3.94 -9.56 6.45
CA PHE A 119 -3.88 -9.55 7.91
C PHE A 119 -2.45 -9.32 8.40
N ALA A 120 -1.46 -10.03 7.85
CA ALA A 120 -0.06 -9.85 8.21
C ALA A 120 0.43 -8.43 7.93
N LEU A 121 0.08 -7.86 6.76
CA LEU A 121 0.40 -6.48 6.43
C LEU A 121 -0.21 -5.49 7.44
N CYS A 122 -1.50 -5.59 7.70
CA CYS A 122 -2.19 -4.74 8.66
C CYS A 122 -1.62 -4.90 10.08
N TYR A 123 -1.32 -6.14 10.48
CA TYR A 123 -0.70 -6.42 11.79
C TYR A 123 0.65 -5.71 11.94
N VAL A 124 1.52 -5.80 10.94
CA VAL A 124 2.82 -5.10 10.96
C VAL A 124 2.63 -3.59 11.02
N VAL A 125 1.79 -3.03 10.14
CA VAL A 125 1.52 -1.59 10.10
C VAL A 125 0.99 -1.09 11.44
N LEU A 126 -0.01 -1.77 12.03
CA LEU A 126 -0.59 -1.36 13.30
C LEU A 126 0.43 -1.41 14.45
N ASN A 127 1.30 -2.41 14.47
CA ASN A 127 2.31 -2.53 15.53
C ASN A 127 3.46 -1.54 15.34
N VAL A 128 3.91 -1.32 14.12
CA VAL A 128 5.03 -0.42 13.82
C VAL A 128 4.58 1.05 13.87
N ALA A 129 3.44 1.35 13.28
CA ALA A 129 2.99 2.73 13.05
C ALA A 129 2.08 3.29 14.16
N THR A 130 1.47 2.46 15.00
CA THR A 130 0.47 2.93 15.98
C THR A 130 0.75 2.52 17.42
N SER A 131 1.82 1.79 17.71
CA SER A 131 2.19 1.37 19.06
C SER A 131 3.05 2.42 19.75
N LYS A 132 2.71 2.75 21.01
CA LYS A 132 3.52 3.63 21.85
C LYS A 132 4.90 3.05 22.15
N ASN A 133 5.02 1.73 22.19
CA ASN A 133 6.28 1.04 22.50
C ASN A 133 7.30 1.11 21.36
N THR A 134 6.86 1.48 20.15
CA THR A 134 7.71 1.68 18.97
C THR A 134 7.97 3.15 18.67
N SER A 135 7.45 4.06 19.53
CA SER A 135 7.76 5.49 19.43
C SER A 135 9.25 5.71 19.63
N GLY A 136 9.88 6.44 18.70
CA GLY A 136 11.32 6.71 18.75
C GLY A 136 12.22 5.68 18.06
N ASN A 137 11.68 4.57 17.51
CA ASN A 137 12.44 3.76 16.59
C ASN A 137 12.56 4.48 15.23
N SER A 138 13.62 4.18 14.46
CA SER A 138 13.84 4.78 13.14
C SER A 138 12.86 4.29 12.05
N PHE A 139 11.85 3.54 12.41
CA PHE A 139 10.85 2.90 11.57
C PHE A 139 9.47 3.58 11.71
N TYR A 140 9.38 4.85 11.57
CA TYR A 140 8.24 5.75 11.27
C TYR A 140 6.89 5.62 11.98
N GLY A 141 6.70 4.91 13.01
CA GLY A 141 5.38 4.83 13.69
C GLY A 141 5.01 6.05 14.54
N TRP A 142 5.95 6.83 14.95
CA TRP A 142 5.83 7.84 16.01
C TRP A 142 5.18 9.17 15.61
N GLN A 143 5.25 9.53 14.34
CA GLN A 143 4.71 10.83 13.91
C GLN A 143 3.19 10.88 13.86
N LEU A 144 2.53 9.73 13.88
CA LEU A 144 1.08 9.66 13.99
C LEU A 144 0.57 10.03 15.40
N ASP A 145 1.40 9.90 16.44
CA ASP A 145 1.02 10.27 17.82
C ASP A 145 0.99 11.79 18.04
N LEU A 146 1.77 12.56 17.29
CA LEU A 146 1.86 14.02 17.46
C LEU A 146 0.71 14.79 16.79
N GLN A 147 -0.06 14.16 15.92
CA GLN A 147 -1.22 14.81 15.28
C GLN A 147 -2.53 14.67 16.06
N TYR A 148 -2.55 13.89 17.14
CA TYR A 148 -3.77 13.56 17.87
C TYR A 148 -3.62 13.69 19.40
N SER A 149 -2.57 14.37 19.89
CA SER A 149 -2.40 14.75 21.31
C SER A 149 -2.90 16.19 21.59
#